data_f70293acbbf8f7544780017443e39d1a
#
_entry.id   f70293acbbf8f7544780017443e39d1a
#
_cell.length_a   1.000
_cell.length_b   1.000
_cell.length_c   1.000
_cell.angle_alpha   90.00
_cell.angle_beta   90.00
_cell.angle_gamma   90.00
#
_symmetry.space_group_name_H-M   'P 1'
#
loop_
_entity.id
_entity.type
_entity.pdbx_description
1 polymer ?
#
loop_
_entity_poly.entity_id
_entity_poly.type
_entity_poly.pdbx_seq_one_letter_code
_entity_poly.pdbx_strand_id
1 'polypeptide(L)'
;MALVTGDECGLLKLADLHRNRATRIDEHEVQARSRSILKIATSAVDATTGATTFHAARRDGALETWRRNATEEPFSRQSTAAGLAPSTTFLASIGRGLLTCSAQGRAQLTSISSRRAGDVGTWDLAQGQNNYDLACGCVVDDTLFVGGRECELTRWDLETRQPSWKVLFNQCLRLS
;
A
#
# COMPACT_ATOMS: atom_id res chain seq x y z
N MET A 1 9.06 -14.26 13.59
CA MET A 1 8.30 -13.73 12.44
C MET A 1 7.11 -12.95 12.98
N ALA A 2 6.89 -11.74 12.51
CA ALA A 2 5.79 -10.89 12.96
C ALA A 2 4.90 -10.50 11.79
N LEU A 3 3.59 -10.43 12.03
CA LEU A 3 2.57 -10.03 11.08
C LEU A 3 1.88 -8.75 11.56
N VAL A 4 1.80 -7.74 10.71
CA VAL A 4 1.00 -6.53 10.97
C VAL A 4 -0.35 -6.68 10.28
N THR A 5 -1.43 -6.46 11.01
CA THR A 5 -2.79 -6.48 10.49
C THR A 5 -3.52 -5.19 10.79
N GLY A 6 -4.44 -4.81 9.92
CA GLY A 6 -5.34 -3.68 10.11
C GLY A 6 -6.77 -4.10 9.86
N ASP A 7 -7.71 -3.43 10.50
CA ASP A 7 -9.13 -3.71 10.38
C ASP A 7 -9.94 -2.50 9.88
N GLU A 8 -11.21 -2.74 9.65
CA GLU A 8 -12.14 -1.72 9.17
C GLU A 8 -12.49 -0.65 10.24
N CYS A 9 -12.17 -0.91 11.50
CA CYS A 9 -12.29 0.06 12.59
C CYS A 9 -11.05 0.95 12.73
N GLY A 10 -10.01 0.70 11.92
CA GLY A 10 -8.76 1.46 11.94
C GLY A 10 -7.74 0.98 12.97
N LEU A 11 -7.95 -0.18 13.56
CA LEU A 11 -7.04 -0.74 14.55
C LEU A 11 -5.88 -1.47 13.87
N LEU A 12 -4.66 -1.16 14.27
CA LEU A 12 -3.44 -1.87 13.88
C LEU A 12 -3.00 -2.82 14.99
N LYS A 13 -2.69 -4.05 14.62
CA LYS A 13 -2.19 -5.10 15.53
C LYS A 13 -0.92 -5.70 15.00
N LEU A 14 0.00 -6.02 15.92
CA LEU A 14 1.19 -6.82 15.67
C LEU A 14 0.97 -8.21 16.25
N ALA A 15 0.98 -9.22 15.41
CA ALA A 15 0.95 -10.62 15.83
C ALA A 15 2.36 -11.20 15.79
N ASP A 16 2.86 -11.69 16.94
CA ASP A 16 4.07 -12.48 17.00
C ASP A 16 3.70 -13.95 16.80
N LEU A 17 4.02 -14.48 15.62
CA LEU A 17 3.66 -15.84 15.23
C LEU A 17 4.42 -16.91 16.04
N HIS A 18 5.58 -16.60 16.62
CA HIS A 18 6.33 -17.53 17.47
C HIS A 18 5.76 -17.61 18.89
N ARG A 19 5.26 -16.46 19.39
CA ARG A 19 4.73 -16.38 20.76
C ARG A 19 3.20 -16.54 20.81
N ASN A 20 2.55 -16.73 19.66
CA ASN A 20 1.09 -16.77 19.53
C ASN A 20 0.40 -15.61 20.28
N ARG A 21 0.97 -14.42 20.19
CA ARG A 21 0.53 -13.23 20.90
C ARG A 21 0.29 -12.09 19.93
N ALA A 22 -0.85 -11.44 20.05
CA ALA A 22 -1.15 -10.20 19.32
C ALA A 22 -1.10 -9.00 20.27
N THR A 23 -0.42 -7.94 19.85
CA THR A 23 -0.31 -6.70 20.61
C THR A 23 -0.89 -5.57 19.74
N ARG A 24 -1.68 -4.69 20.35
CA ARG A 24 -2.16 -3.49 19.68
C ARG A 24 -0.99 -2.53 19.45
N ILE A 25 -0.87 -1.98 18.25
CA ILE A 25 0.17 -0.99 17.91
C ILE A 25 -0.34 0.43 18.11
N ASP A 26 -1.61 0.68 17.75
CA ASP A 26 -2.24 2.00 17.85
C ASP A 26 -2.96 2.14 19.19
N GLU A 27 -2.56 3.13 19.98
CA GLU A 27 -3.15 3.39 21.31
C GLU A 27 -4.47 4.18 21.22
N HIS A 28 -4.77 4.75 20.06
CA HIS A 28 -5.95 5.60 19.90
C HIS A 28 -7.13 4.78 19.43
N GLU A 29 -8.09 4.65 20.31
CA GLU A 29 -9.42 4.15 19.98
C GLU A 29 -10.15 5.14 19.07
N VAL A 30 -10.09 4.90 17.77
CA VAL A 30 -10.81 5.73 16.80
C VAL A 30 -11.88 4.89 16.14
N GLN A 31 -13.08 4.95 16.70
CA GLN A 31 -14.27 4.26 16.19
C GLN A 31 -14.87 4.87 14.91
N ALA A 32 -14.15 5.71 14.20
CA ALA A 32 -14.67 6.29 12.98
C ALA A 32 -14.37 5.38 11.76
N ARG A 33 -15.41 4.91 11.09
CA ARG A 33 -15.31 4.14 9.82
C ARG A 33 -14.44 4.84 8.75
N SER A 34 -14.32 6.17 8.82
CA SER A 34 -13.44 6.95 7.96
C SER A 34 -11.95 6.61 8.11
N ARG A 35 -11.55 6.00 9.22
CA ARG A 35 -10.16 5.62 9.51
C ARG A 35 -9.85 4.15 9.29
N SER A 36 -10.75 3.39 8.68
CA SER A 36 -10.48 2.00 8.28
C SER A 36 -9.14 1.86 7.60
N ILE A 37 -8.39 0.82 7.94
CA ILE A 37 -7.16 0.47 7.24
C ILE A 37 -7.53 -0.20 5.92
N LEU A 38 -7.15 0.41 4.82
CA LEU A 38 -7.40 -0.12 3.49
C LEU A 38 -6.29 -1.07 3.04
N LYS A 39 -5.04 -0.65 3.23
CA LYS A 39 -3.86 -1.39 2.79
C LYS A 39 -2.69 -1.18 3.75
N ILE A 40 -1.84 -2.20 3.84
CA ILE A 40 -0.58 -2.15 4.56
C ILE A 40 0.52 -2.60 3.62
N ALA A 41 1.62 -1.86 3.59
CA ALA A 41 2.85 -2.24 2.90
C ALA A 41 4.03 -2.19 3.85
N THR A 42 4.93 -3.16 3.74
CA THR A 42 6.17 -3.20 4.51
C THR A 42 7.32 -2.77 3.63
N SER A 43 8.22 -1.96 4.16
CA SER A 43 9.53 -1.74 3.54
C SER A 43 10.48 -2.90 3.86
N ALA A 44 11.52 -3.05 3.06
CA ALA A 44 12.61 -3.96 3.40
C ALA A 44 13.20 -3.58 4.77
N VAL A 45 13.64 -4.58 5.52
CA VAL A 45 14.35 -4.37 6.77
C VAL A 45 15.65 -3.64 6.46
N ASP A 46 15.93 -2.56 7.18
CA ASP A 46 17.21 -1.87 7.07
C ASP A 46 18.33 -2.80 7.55
N ALA A 47 19.16 -3.26 6.62
CA ALA A 47 20.22 -4.23 6.89
C ALA A 47 21.27 -3.71 7.88
N THR A 48 21.43 -2.37 7.98
CA THR A 48 22.42 -1.74 8.87
C THR A 48 21.90 -1.63 10.29
N THR A 49 20.66 -1.22 10.45
CA THR A 49 20.08 -0.90 11.77
C THR A 49 19.13 -1.98 12.28
N GLY A 50 18.71 -2.92 11.44
CA GLY A 50 17.66 -3.89 11.75
C GLY A 50 16.27 -3.26 11.87
N ALA A 51 16.13 -1.98 11.55
CA ALA A 51 14.87 -1.27 11.66
C ALA A 51 13.85 -1.81 10.66
N THR A 52 12.61 -1.91 11.11
CA THR A 52 11.46 -2.32 10.29
C THR A 52 10.50 -1.15 10.15
N THR A 53 10.07 -0.90 8.92
CA THR A 53 9.07 0.15 8.62
C THR A 53 7.88 -0.47 7.91
N PHE A 54 6.68 -0.03 8.24
CA PHE A 54 5.50 -0.30 7.45
C PHE A 54 4.67 0.97 7.25
N HIS A 55 3.83 0.93 6.23
CA HIS A 55 2.95 2.03 5.84
C HIS A 55 1.52 1.53 5.85
N ALA A 56 0.60 2.31 6.41
CA ALA A 56 -0.83 2.01 6.45
C ALA A 56 -1.61 3.11 5.73
N ALA A 57 -2.33 2.73 4.68
CA ALA A 57 -3.27 3.61 3.99
C ALA A 57 -4.64 3.52 4.64
N ARG A 58 -5.22 4.66 4.98
CA ARG A 58 -6.54 4.78 5.61
C ARG A 58 -7.58 5.26 4.61
N ARG A 59 -8.83 4.95 4.90
CA ARG A 59 -9.99 5.33 4.05
C ARG A 59 -10.18 6.84 3.94
N ASP A 60 -9.80 7.61 4.95
CA ASP A 60 -9.83 9.08 4.93
C ASP A 60 -8.73 9.72 4.08
N GLY A 61 -7.91 8.91 3.40
CA GLY A 61 -6.78 9.36 2.59
C GLY A 61 -5.52 9.63 3.38
N ALA A 62 -5.47 9.27 4.66
CA ALA A 62 -4.26 9.38 5.44
C ALA A 62 -3.31 8.21 5.13
N LEU A 63 -2.02 8.51 5.06
CA LEU A 63 -0.92 7.56 5.00
C LEU A 63 -0.11 7.68 6.28
N GLU A 64 -0.09 6.61 7.06
CA GLU A 64 0.71 6.56 8.28
C GLU A 64 1.97 5.73 8.06
N THR A 65 3.08 6.23 8.54
CA THR A 65 4.37 5.53 8.56
C THR A 65 4.72 5.16 9.98
N TRP A 66 4.97 3.89 10.19
CA TRP A 66 5.31 3.29 11.47
C TRP A 66 6.68 2.64 11.41
N ARG A 67 7.50 2.82 12.43
CA ARG A 67 8.86 2.27 12.51
C ARG A 67 9.15 1.70 13.89
N ARG A 68 9.90 0.61 13.93
CA ARG A 68 10.62 0.15 15.13
C ARG A 68 12.10 -0.02 14.79
N ASN A 69 12.97 0.33 15.72
CA ASN A 69 14.41 0.26 15.49
C ASN A 69 14.99 -1.12 15.85
N ALA A 70 14.41 -1.82 16.79
CA ALA A 70 14.81 -3.17 17.18
C ALA A 70 13.59 -4.09 17.33
N THR A 71 13.81 -5.40 17.24
CA THR A 71 12.72 -6.41 17.27
C THR A 71 11.89 -6.36 18.56
N GLU A 72 12.50 -6.03 19.68
CA GLU A 72 11.84 -5.98 20.99
C GLU A 72 11.16 -4.62 21.28
N GLU A 73 11.45 -3.60 20.48
CA GLU A 73 10.84 -2.27 20.63
C GLU A 73 9.41 -2.24 20.06
N PRO A 74 8.52 -1.44 20.62
CA PRO A 74 7.22 -1.18 20.02
C PRO A 74 7.36 -0.37 18.73
N PHE A 75 6.41 -0.52 17.82
CA PHE A 75 6.29 0.40 16.68
C PHE A 75 5.87 1.78 17.16
N SER A 76 6.55 2.80 16.62
CA SER A 76 6.19 4.21 16.82
C SER A 76 5.76 4.84 15.51
N ARG A 77 4.72 5.68 15.56
CA ARG A 77 4.27 6.43 14.39
C ARG A 77 5.24 7.58 14.10
N GLN A 78 5.87 7.53 12.94
CA GLN A 78 6.86 8.53 12.53
C GLN A 78 6.23 9.73 11.83
N SER A 79 5.22 9.48 11.01
CA SER A 79 4.57 10.53 10.24
C SER A 79 3.14 10.13 9.86
N THR A 80 2.33 11.15 9.58
CA THR A 80 1.04 11.03 8.93
C THR A 80 1.01 12.05 7.80
N ALA A 81 0.80 11.58 6.59
CA ALA A 81 0.60 12.41 5.40
C ALA A 81 -0.86 12.28 4.95
N ALA A 82 -1.41 13.36 4.40
CA ALA A 82 -2.71 13.35 3.76
C ALA A 82 -2.54 13.39 2.22
N GLY A 83 -3.58 13.03 1.48
CA GLY A 83 -3.61 13.17 0.03
C GLY A 83 -3.62 11.88 -0.76
N LEU A 84 -3.72 10.72 -0.09
CA LEU A 84 -4.04 9.48 -0.80
C LEU A 84 -5.48 9.54 -1.32
N ALA A 85 -5.71 8.89 -2.46
CA ALA A 85 -7.07 8.68 -2.93
C ALA A 85 -7.86 7.84 -1.91
N PRO A 86 -9.07 8.24 -1.50
CA PRO A 86 -9.90 7.47 -0.56
C PRO A 86 -10.22 6.05 -1.03
N SER A 87 -10.10 5.80 -2.34
CA SER A 87 -10.30 4.50 -2.99
C SER A 87 -9.00 3.75 -3.24
N THR A 88 -7.96 3.96 -2.43
CA THR A 88 -6.68 3.25 -2.58
C THR A 88 -6.88 1.75 -2.46
N THR A 89 -6.61 1.02 -3.54
CA THR A 89 -6.75 -0.44 -3.64
C THR A 89 -5.42 -1.16 -3.58
N PHE A 90 -4.33 -0.45 -3.84
CA PHE A 90 -2.99 -1.00 -3.86
C PHE A 90 -1.98 -0.07 -3.18
N LEU A 91 -1.08 -0.65 -2.41
CA LEU A 91 0.02 0.02 -1.72
C LEU A 91 1.25 -0.89 -1.75
N ALA A 92 2.37 -0.38 -2.20
CA ALA A 92 3.65 -1.10 -2.18
C ALA A 92 4.82 -0.16 -1.87
N SER A 93 5.82 -0.68 -1.15
CA SER A 93 7.09 0.00 -0.96
C SER A 93 8.04 -0.38 -2.09
N ILE A 94 8.63 0.60 -2.75
CA ILE A 94 9.52 0.43 -3.91
C ILE A 94 10.79 1.23 -3.65
N GLY A 95 11.89 0.54 -3.35
CA GLY A 95 13.14 1.20 -3.03
C GLY A 95 12.95 2.23 -1.89
N ARG A 96 13.14 3.52 -2.20
CA ARG A 96 12.92 4.63 -1.26
C ARG A 96 11.59 5.35 -1.47
N GLY A 97 10.68 4.75 -2.20
CA GLY A 97 9.38 5.31 -2.52
C GLY A 97 8.22 4.42 -2.07
N LEU A 98 7.03 4.99 -2.10
CA LEU A 98 5.77 4.32 -1.85
C LEU A 98 4.86 4.51 -3.06
N LEU A 99 4.49 3.40 -3.68
CA LEU A 99 3.52 3.38 -4.77
C LEU A 99 2.13 3.13 -4.23
N THR A 100 1.20 4.00 -4.59
CA THR A 100 -0.23 3.85 -4.30
C THR A 100 -1.01 3.85 -5.60
N CYS A 101 -2.06 3.03 -5.68
CA CYS A 101 -2.99 3.07 -6.81
C CYS A 101 -4.42 3.12 -6.29
N SER A 102 -5.24 3.97 -6.89
CA SER A 102 -6.67 4.05 -6.61
C SER A 102 -7.48 3.06 -7.46
N ALA A 103 -8.71 2.78 -7.05
CA ALA A 103 -9.64 1.95 -7.82
C ALA A 103 -9.86 2.50 -9.24
N GLN A 104 -9.83 3.82 -9.41
CA GLN A 104 -9.98 4.49 -10.70
C GLN A 104 -8.71 4.47 -11.56
N GLY A 105 -7.67 3.74 -11.15
CA GLY A 105 -6.43 3.59 -11.91
C GLY A 105 -5.44 4.76 -11.79
N ARG A 106 -5.62 5.65 -10.83
CA ARG A 106 -4.62 6.70 -10.57
C ARG A 106 -3.48 6.12 -9.75
N ALA A 107 -2.28 6.07 -10.33
CA ALA A 107 -1.05 5.70 -9.64
C ALA A 107 -0.29 6.93 -9.17
N GLN A 108 0.30 6.83 -7.99
CA GLN A 108 1.12 7.88 -7.39
C GLN A 108 2.36 7.26 -6.74
N LEU A 109 3.54 7.77 -7.09
CA LEU A 109 4.79 7.41 -6.44
C LEU A 109 5.23 8.58 -5.54
N THR A 110 5.35 8.32 -4.25
CA THR A 110 5.73 9.30 -3.24
C THR A 110 7.10 8.93 -2.66
N SER A 111 8.02 9.89 -2.57
CA SER A 111 9.32 9.67 -1.91
C SER A 111 9.15 9.61 -0.39
N ILE A 112 9.70 8.57 0.24
CA ILE A 112 9.70 8.39 1.70
C ILE A 112 10.96 9.02 2.34
N SER A 113 12.01 9.26 1.55
CA SER A 113 13.36 9.59 2.05
C SER A 113 13.59 11.05 2.42
N SER A 114 12.68 11.95 2.10
CA SER A 114 12.81 13.37 2.45
C SER A 114 11.89 13.75 3.60
N ARG A 115 12.38 14.62 4.51
CA ARG A 115 11.53 15.25 5.55
C ARG A 115 10.31 16.00 4.98
N ARG A 116 10.24 16.11 3.66
CA ARG A 116 9.07 16.52 2.87
C ARG A 116 8.72 15.34 1.99
N ALA A 117 7.62 14.66 2.30
CA ALA A 117 7.02 13.72 1.37
C ALA A 117 6.72 14.49 0.08
N GLY A 118 7.56 14.31 -0.92
CA GLY A 118 7.41 14.92 -2.24
C GLY A 118 6.69 13.95 -3.14
N ASP A 119 5.69 14.43 -3.86
CA ASP A 119 5.12 13.67 -4.98
C ASP A 119 6.20 13.49 -6.05
N VAL A 120 6.64 12.27 -6.29
CA VAL A 120 7.63 11.95 -7.33
C VAL A 120 6.95 11.83 -8.70
N GLY A 121 5.64 11.71 -8.72
CA GLY A 121 4.82 11.76 -9.90
C GLY A 121 3.57 10.91 -9.81
N THR A 122 2.59 11.34 -10.57
CA THR A 122 1.31 10.63 -10.79
C THR A 122 1.19 10.25 -12.24
N TRP A 123 0.54 9.13 -12.52
CA TRP A 123 0.18 8.72 -13.88
C TRP A 123 -1.13 7.95 -13.89
N ASP A 124 -1.74 7.85 -15.06
CA ASP A 124 -3.03 7.20 -15.26
C ASP A 124 -2.85 5.78 -15.80
N LEU A 125 -3.17 4.79 -14.98
CA LEU A 125 -3.19 3.38 -15.39
C LEU A 125 -4.41 3.05 -16.26
N ALA A 126 -5.47 3.83 -16.14
CA ALA A 126 -6.69 3.65 -16.91
C ALA A 126 -6.55 4.10 -18.38
N GLN A 127 -5.54 4.92 -18.68
CA GLN A 127 -5.30 5.45 -20.02
C GLN A 127 -6.56 6.07 -20.68
N GLY A 128 -7.35 6.79 -19.89
CA GLY A 128 -8.58 7.44 -20.35
C GLY A 128 -9.80 6.50 -20.46
N GLN A 129 -9.73 5.27 -19.96
CA GLN A 129 -10.90 4.38 -19.89
C GLN A 129 -11.86 4.86 -18.80
N ASN A 130 -13.11 5.15 -19.16
CA ASN A 130 -14.09 5.72 -18.23
C ASN A 130 -14.57 4.73 -17.14
N ASN A 131 -14.44 3.43 -17.35
CA ASN A 131 -14.94 2.37 -16.45
C ASN A 131 -13.80 1.52 -15.87
N TYR A 132 -12.60 2.08 -15.74
CA TYR A 132 -11.48 1.35 -15.16
C TYR A 132 -11.73 1.08 -13.67
N ASP A 133 -11.62 -0.17 -13.25
CA ASP A 133 -11.78 -0.58 -11.86
C ASP A 133 -10.63 -1.50 -11.45
N LEU A 134 -9.61 -0.91 -10.86
CA LEU A 134 -8.44 -1.63 -10.36
C LEU A 134 -8.85 -2.49 -9.16
N ALA A 135 -8.69 -3.80 -9.28
CA ALA A 135 -8.98 -4.75 -8.22
C ALA A 135 -7.75 -5.12 -7.38
N CYS A 136 -6.61 -5.32 -8.03
CA CYS A 136 -5.39 -5.77 -7.37
C CYS A 136 -4.13 -5.30 -8.12
N GLY A 137 -2.99 -5.42 -7.45
CA GLY A 137 -1.70 -5.17 -8.06
C GLY A 137 -0.58 -5.86 -7.28
N CYS A 138 0.56 -6.01 -7.93
CA CYS A 138 1.80 -6.40 -7.30
C CYS A 138 2.99 -5.73 -8.01
N VAL A 139 4.07 -5.56 -7.27
CA VAL A 139 5.34 -5.07 -7.81
C VAL A 139 6.38 -6.17 -7.72
N VAL A 140 7.07 -6.41 -8.82
CA VAL A 140 8.22 -7.31 -8.90
C VAL A 140 9.34 -6.53 -9.57
N ASP A 141 10.41 -6.30 -8.84
CA ASP A 141 11.50 -5.42 -9.25
C ASP A 141 10.99 -4.02 -9.67
N ASP A 142 11.27 -3.58 -10.89
CA ASP A 142 10.83 -2.30 -11.45
C ASP A 142 9.56 -2.43 -12.31
N THR A 143 8.79 -3.49 -12.10
CA THR A 143 7.58 -3.79 -12.86
C THR A 143 6.35 -3.82 -11.96
N LEU A 144 5.32 -3.06 -12.35
CA LEU A 144 4.00 -3.10 -11.73
C LEU A 144 3.06 -3.95 -12.59
N PHE A 145 2.45 -4.95 -11.98
CA PHE A 145 1.35 -5.71 -12.56
C PHE A 145 0.04 -5.25 -11.92
N VAL A 146 -0.95 -4.93 -12.72
CA VAL A 146 -2.27 -4.50 -12.25
C VAL A 146 -3.36 -5.32 -12.92
N GLY A 147 -4.32 -5.76 -12.10
CA GLY A 147 -5.51 -6.48 -12.53
C GLY A 147 -6.77 -5.66 -12.30
N GLY A 148 -7.58 -5.50 -13.33
CA GLY A 148 -8.88 -4.85 -13.28
C GLY A 148 -10.04 -5.85 -13.13
N ARG A 149 -11.23 -5.36 -12.76
CA ARG A 149 -12.45 -6.19 -12.67
C ARG A 149 -12.95 -6.65 -14.02
N GLU A 150 -12.52 -6.03 -15.10
CA GLU A 150 -12.89 -6.43 -16.47
C GLU A 150 -12.01 -7.56 -17.01
N CYS A 151 -11.43 -8.38 -16.14
CA CYS A 151 -10.59 -9.52 -16.52
C CYS A 151 -9.36 -9.11 -17.33
N GLU A 152 -8.79 -7.98 -17.02
CA GLU A 152 -7.58 -7.52 -17.63
C GLU A 152 -6.39 -7.63 -16.68
N LEU A 153 -5.23 -7.94 -17.24
CA LEU A 153 -3.93 -7.83 -16.59
C LEU A 153 -3.03 -6.95 -17.44
N THR A 154 -2.49 -5.90 -16.85
CA THR A 154 -1.57 -4.98 -17.52
C THR A 154 -0.23 -4.96 -16.78
N ARG A 155 0.84 -5.01 -17.55
CA ARG A 155 2.20 -4.82 -17.06
C ARG A 155 2.66 -3.40 -17.37
N TRP A 156 3.19 -2.74 -16.33
CA TRP A 156 3.73 -1.39 -16.41
C TRP A 156 5.21 -1.40 -16.03
N ASP A 157 5.98 -0.67 -16.78
CA ASP A 157 7.35 -0.33 -16.43
C ASP A 157 7.32 0.89 -15.52
N LEU A 158 7.94 0.79 -14.33
CA LEU A 158 7.88 1.86 -13.31
C LEU A 158 8.85 3.00 -13.59
N GLU A 159 9.92 2.77 -14.35
CA GLU A 159 10.88 3.80 -14.75
C GLU A 159 10.28 4.69 -15.83
N THR A 160 9.77 4.08 -16.90
CA THR A 160 9.19 4.80 -18.04
C THR A 160 7.75 5.22 -17.81
N ARG A 161 7.05 4.57 -16.83
CA ARG A 161 5.63 4.76 -16.53
C ARG A 161 4.71 4.46 -17.73
N GLN A 162 5.14 3.51 -18.55
CA GLN A 162 4.43 3.09 -19.75
C GLN A 162 3.96 1.64 -19.61
N PRO A 163 2.78 1.30 -20.16
CA PRO A 163 2.37 -0.09 -20.25
C PRO A 163 3.23 -0.81 -21.27
N SER A 164 3.74 -1.97 -20.93
CA SER A 164 4.54 -2.80 -21.83
C SER A 164 3.71 -3.87 -22.53
N TRP A 165 2.65 -4.36 -21.90
CA TRP A 165 1.66 -5.25 -22.51
C TRP A 165 0.38 -5.29 -21.68
N LYS A 166 -0.72 -5.71 -22.35
CA LYS A 166 -2.03 -5.92 -21.75
C LYS A 166 -2.60 -7.24 -22.23
N VAL A 167 -3.15 -8.04 -21.31
CA VAL A 167 -3.88 -9.28 -21.62
C VAL A 167 -5.30 -9.15 -21.16
N LEU A 168 -6.23 -9.52 -22.02
CA LEU A 168 -7.66 -9.63 -21.71
C LEU A 168 -8.01 -11.12 -21.58
N PHE A 169 -8.60 -11.51 -20.48
CA PHE A 169 -9.09 -12.86 -20.28
C PHE A 169 -10.55 -12.95 -20.75
N ASN A 170 -10.82 -13.81 -21.73
CA ASN A 170 -12.16 -13.93 -22.33
C ASN A 170 -13.24 -14.47 -21.39
N GLN A 171 -12.89 -14.94 -20.19
CA GLN A 171 -13.84 -15.41 -19.19
C GLN A 171 -13.39 -14.99 -17.80
N CYS A 172 -14.13 -14.06 -17.19
CA CYS A 172 -14.14 -13.94 -15.75
C CYS A 172 -14.84 -15.16 -15.17
N LEU A 173 -14.09 -16.06 -14.55
CA LEU A 173 -14.68 -17.05 -13.66
C LEU A 173 -15.36 -16.26 -12.52
N ARG A 174 -16.68 -16.13 -12.58
CA ARG A 174 -17.46 -15.71 -11.43
C ARG A 174 -17.31 -16.80 -10.39
N LEU A 175 -16.43 -16.61 -9.43
CA LEU A 175 -16.45 -17.39 -8.21
C LEU A 175 -17.71 -16.94 -7.46
N SER A 176 -18.71 -17.80 -7.51
CA SER A 176 -19.95 -17.73 -6.73
C SER A 176 -19.66 -18.07 -5.28
#